data_6dc146b0a8c3fb0c8eaeb1846806b69e
#
_entry.id   6dc146b0a8c3fb0c8eaeb1846806b69e
#
_cell.length_a   1.000
_cell.length_b   1.000
_cell.length_c   1.000
_cell.angle_alpha   90.00
_cell.angle_beta   90.00
_cell.angle_gamma   90.00
#
_symmetry.space_group_name_H-M   'P 1'
#
loop_
_entity.id
_entity.type
_entity.pdbx_description
1 polymer ?
#
loop_
_entity_poly.entity_id
_entity_poly.type
_entity_poly.pdbx_seq_one_letter_code
_entity_poly.pdbx_strand_id
1 'polypeptide(L)'
;MDTSEFIRQHANDDVRALALMGKRFPKVDLPYALDQIRGRQLARTKLPTWANTEGIVYPPHLNMEQCSSEPTALYKQDIVRRLLRKLPTENNSTLIDLTGGLGVDFSYMSMLFNNSLYVERNKQLYDIALQNFECLKLNNITTENKDSIDVLHRLSSVSIFFLDPARRNSNGEKVVSMADCEPNVLELCDEMVKKSCFTIIKLSPMLDWHSVVAQLKHVIEVHIVSVKNECKELLVVLGNHKKEEQDGKEQTIKIFCANDNDVFYYDENINYSQKCTLQQPIIDKNTLQTSYLYEPNASIMKAGCFAQLSETYHVAAISNNSHLFVSPVLLSKFPGRKFRITHICTLNKKEIRRALTNITQANIAVRNFPMGVEDLKKRLKLHDGGTNYIFATTYGEKEHVLIFSKKEV
;
A
#
# COMPACT_ATOMS: atom_id res chain seq x y z
N MET A 1 -7.18 -14.71 -39.90
CA MET A 1 -6.89 -14.56 -38.44
C MET A 1 -8.12 -13.94 -37.79
N ASP A 2 -8.72 -14.59 -36.84
CA ASP A 2 -9.75 -14.02 -35.96
C ASP A 2 -9.15 -13.31 -34.77
N THR A 3 -9.99 -12.68 -33.92
CA THR A 3 -9.54 -11.89 -32.77
C THR A 3 -8.79 -12.72 -31.74
N SER A 4 -9.23 -13.92 -31.43
CA SER A 4 -8.60 -14.81 -30.45
C SER A 4 -7.23 -15.31 -30.90
N GLU A 5 -7.10 -15.65 -32.17
CA GLU A 5 -5.83 -16.02 -32.77
C GLU A 5 -4.85 -14.84 -32.78
N PHE A 6 -5.32 -13.62 -33.09
CA PHE A 6 -4.52 -12.41 -33.06
C PHE A 6 -3.97 -12.15 -31.67
N ILE A 7 -4.80 -12.20 -30.62
CA ILE A 7 -4.39 -12.01 -29.22
C ILE A 7 -3.28 -13.01 -28.85
N ARG A 8 -3.43 -14.27 -29.22
CA ARG A 8 -2.47 -15.32 -28.91
C ARG A 8 -1.12 -15.11 -29.62
N GLN A 9 -1.15 -14.77 -30.91
CA GLN A 9 0.08 -14.56 -31.70
C GLN A 9 0.84 -13.31 -31.27
N HIS A 10 0.13 -12.24 -30.87
CA HIS A 10 0.70 -10.94 -30.52
C HIS A 10 0.80 -10.68 -29.01
N ALA A 11 0.68 -11.71 -28.15
CA ALA A 11 0.63 -11.58 -26.71
C ALA A 11 1.85 -10.89 -26.07
N ASN A 12 2.98 -10.81 -26.77
CA ASN A 12 4.22 -10.21 -26.29
C ASN A 12 4.63 -8.92 -27.07
N ASP A 13 3.85 -8.56 -28.07
CA ASP A 13 4.20 -7.44 -28.95
C ASP A 13 3.84 -6.09 -28.33
N ASP A 14 4.46 -5.04 -28.84
CA ASP A 14 4.16 -3.68 -28.40
C ASP A 14 2.73 -3.27 -28.87
N VAL A 15 1.86 -3.01 -27.91
CA VAL A 15 0.45 -2.66 -28.15
C VAL A 15 0.31 -1.39 -29.00
N ARG A 16 1.25 -0.42 -28.86
CA ARG A 16 1.21 0.81 -29.65
C ARG A 16 1.55 0.54 -31.12
N ALA A 17 2.52 -0.34 -31.36
CA ALA A 17 2.86 -0.74 -32.73
C ALA A 17 1.72 -1.54 -33.36
N LEU A 18 1.04 -2.42 -32.61
CA LEU A 18 -0.13 -3.17 -33.10
C LEU A 18 -1.30 -2.25 -33.45
N ALA A 19 -1.56 -1.22 -32.67
CA ALA A 19 -2.62 -0.24 -32.92
C ALA A 19 -2.45 0.45 -34.28
N LEU A 20 -1.21 0.71 -34.70
CA LEU A 20 -0.91 1.34 -36.01
C LEU A 20 -1.13 0.40 -37.20
N MET A 21 -1.15 -0.93 -36.95
CA MET A 21 -1.30 -1.94 -37.99
C MET A 21 -2.75 -2.38 -38.24
N GLY A 22 -3.73 -1.76 -37.60
CA GLY A 22 -5.14 -2.20 -37.59
C GLY A 22 -5.77 -2.41 -38.98
N LYS A 23 -5.41 -1.61 -39.96
CA LYS A 23 -5.90 -1.75 -41.36
C LYS A 23 -5.52 -3.09 -42.01
N ARG A 24 -4.49 -3.79 -41.48
CA ARG A 24 -4.03 -5.09 -42.01
C ARG A 24 -4.89 -6.26 -41.51
N PHE A 25 -5.71 -6.04 -40.49
CA PHE A 25 -6.48 -7.10 -39.82
C PHE A 25 -7.98 -6.77 -39.75
N PRO A 26 -8.68 -6.68 -40.89
CA PRO A 26 -10.06 -6.18 -40.97
C PRO A 26 -11.10 -7.09 -40.28
N LYS A 27 -10.75 -8.32 -39.91
CA LYS A 27 -11.62 -9.27 -39.20
C LYS A 27 -11.37 -9.34 -37.71
N VAL A 28 -10.42 -8.57 -37.21
CA VAL A 28 -10.04 -8.52 -35.80
C VAL A 28 -10.75 -7.34 -35.11
N ASP A 29 -11.43 -7.62 -34.00
CA ASP A 29 -11.84 -6.56 -33.06
C ASP A 29 -10.58 -6.03 -32.38
N LEU A 30 -9.95 -5.04 -33.04
CA LEU A 30 -8.66 -4.52 -32.62
C LEU A 30 -8.71 -3.85 -31.25
N PRO A 31 -9.70 -2.99 -30.91
CA PRO A 31 -9.79 -2.40 -29.57
C PRO A 31 -9.79 -3.45 -28.47
N TYR A 32 -10.67 -4.44 -28.58
CA TYR A 32 -10.74 -5.53 -27.64
C TYR A 32 -9.42 -6.34 -27.57
N ALA A 33 -8.84 -6.69 -28.73
CA ALA A 33 -7.58 -7.44 -28.77
C ALA A 33 -6.43 -6.69 -28.09
N LEU A 34 -6.33 -5.38 -28.29
CA LEU A 34 -5.30 -4.55 -27.65
C LEU A 34 -5.48 -4.48 -26.13
N ASP A 35 -6.72 -4.36 -25.64
CA ASP A 35 -7.02 -4.38 -24.20
C ASP A 35 -6.63 -5.73 -23.59
N GLN A 36 -6.94 -6.87 -24.26
CA GLN A 36 -6.56 -8.20 -23.78
C GLN A 36 -5.04 -8.38 -23.73
N ILE A 37 -4.33 -8.01 -24.79
CA ILE A 37 -2.87 -8.11 -24.86
C ILE A 37 -2.23 -7.25 -23.76
N ARG A 38 -2.62 -5.99 -23.67
CA ARG A 38 -2.11 -5.06 -22.66
C ARG A 38 -2.44 -5.49 -21.25
N GLY A 39 -3.69 -5.89 -21.01
CA GLY A 39 -4.16 -6.40 -19.73
C GLY A 39 -3.33 -7.59 -19.25
N ARG A 40 -3.08 -8.57 -20.14
CA ARG A 40 -2.25 -9.74 -19.84
C ARG A 40 -0.79 -9.38 -19.57
N GLN A 41 -0.21 -8.46 -20.34
CA GLN A 41 1.16 -7.98 -20.12
C GLN A 41 1.31 -7.31 -18.74
N LEU A 42 0.35 -6.46 -18.36
CA LEU A 42 0.32 -5.83 -17.04
C LEU A 42 0.09 -6.86 -15.92
N ALA A 43 -0.81 -7.81 -16.14
CA ALA A 43 -1.14 -8.85 -15.17
C ALA A 43 0.06 -9.75 -14.82
N ARG A 44 1.01 -9.98 -15.72
CA ARG A 44 2.22 -10.78 -15.42
C ARG A 44 2.99 -10.30 -14.20
N THR A 45 2.97 -9.00 -13.95
CA THR A 45 3.65 -8.39 -12.81
C THR A 45 2.71 -7.97 -11.69
N LYS A 46 1.48 -7.60 -12.01
CA LYS A 46 0.49 -7.08 -11.06
C LYS A 46 -0.38 -8.18 -10.46
N LEU A 47 -0.77 -9.17 -11.25
CA LEU A 47 -1.69 -10.29 -10.93
C LEU A 47 -1.16 -11.59 -11.53
N PRO A 48 0.01 -12.10 -11.11
CA PRO A 48 0.65 -13.26 -11.74
C PRO A 48 -0.24 -14.52 -11.75
N THR A 49 -1.03 -14.76 -10.71
CA THR A 49 -1.99 -15.89 -10.68
C THR A 49 -3.03 -15.76 -11.78
N TRP A 50 -3.60 -14.57 -11.99
CA TRP A 50 -4.56 -14.32 -13.06
C TRP A 50 -3.93 -14.46 -14.45
N ALA A 51 -2.71 -13.95 -14.65
CA ALA A 51 -1.99 -14.04 -15.91
C ALA A 51 -1.68 -15.48 -16.32
N ASN A 52 -1.55 -16.39 -15.34
CA ASN A 52 -1.31 -17.82 -15.53
C ASN A 52 -2.61 -18.64 -15.61
N THR A 53 -3.78 -18.05 -15.35
CA THR A 53 -5.07 -18.71 -15.48
C THR A 53 -5.60 -18.53 -16.91
N GLU A 54 -5.96 -19.64 -17.55
CA GLU A 54 -6.51 -19.61 -18.91
C GLU A 54 -7.94 -19.04 -18.88
N GLY A 55 -8.31 -18.30 -19.91
CA GLY A 55 -9.66 -17.75 -20.08
C GLY A 55 -9.93 -16.43 -19.37
N ILE A 56 -8.99 -15.91 -18.60
CA ILE A 56 -9.13 -14.58 -17.94
C ILE A 56 -9.33 -13.49 -18.99
N VAL A 57 -10.35 -12.66 -18.78
CA VAL A 57 -10.67 -11.47 -19.56
C VAL A 57 -10.24 -10.22 -18.81
N TYR A 58 -9.56 -9.33 -19.50
CA TYR A 58 -9.07 -8.09 -18.96
C TYR A 58 -9.96 -6.92 -19.36
N PRO A 59 -10.31 -6.02 -18.44
CA PRO A 59 -11.09 -4.82 -18.73
C PRO A 59 -10.25 -3.79 -19.48
N PRO A 60 -10.85 -2.68 -19.95
CA PRO A 60 -10.12 -1.55 -20.48
C PRO A 60 -8.97 -1.10 -19.56
N HIS A 61 -7.91 -0.59 -20.15
CA HIS A 61 -6.63 -0.31 -19.52
C HIS A 61 -6.72 0.45 -18.18
N LEU A 62 -7.59 1.46 -18.09
CA LEU A 62 -7.73 2.26 -16.87
C LEU A 62 -8.15 1.41 -15.66
N ASN A 63 -9.08 0.49 -15.85
CA ASN A 63 -9.54 -0.41 -14.79
C ASN A 63 -8.43 -1.36 -14.34
N MET A 64 -7.58 -1.82 -15.28
CA MET A 64 -6.41 -2.64 -14.96
C MET A 64 -5.34 -1.86 -14.17
N GLU A 65 -5.18 -0.57 -14.42
CA GLU A 65 -4.25 0.26 -13.62
C GLU A 65 -4.76 0.50 -12.21
N GLN A 66 -6.07 0.70 -12.04
CA GLN A 66 -6.71 1.04 -10.77
C GLN A 66 -6.98 -0.15 -9.86
N CYS A 67 -7.13 -1.37 -10.40
CA CYS A 67 -7.38 -2.55 -9.57
C CYS A 67 -6.22 -2.84 -8.61
N SER A 68 -6.49 -3.58 -7.56
CA SER A 68 -5.48 -4.06 -6.61
C SER A 68 -4.43 -4.93 -7.30
N SER A 69 -3.21 -4.93 -6.76
CA SER A 69 -2.20 -5.92 -7.12
C SER A 69 -2.40 -7.21 -6.30
N GLU A 70 -1.87 -8.32 -6.79
CA GLU A 70 -1.94 -9.60 -6.08
C GLU A 70 -1.35 -9.52 -4.66
N PRO A 71 -0.17 -8.89 -4.42
CA PRO A 71 0.34 -8.73 -3.06
C PRO A 71 -0.63 -7.97 -2.14
N THR A 72 -1.31 -6.93 -2.63
CA THR A 72 -2.26 -6.16 -1.81
C THR A 72 -3.57 -6.93 -1.59
N ALA A 73 -4.01 -7.75 -2.55
CA ALA A 73 -5.18 -8.62 -2.38
C ALA A 73 -4.90 -9.75 -1.38
N LEU A 74 -3.72 -10.37 -1.42
CA LEU A 74 -3.27 -11.35 -0.44
C LEU A 74 -3.17 -10.75 0.96
N TYR A 75 -2.67 -9.52 1.09
CA TYR A 75 -2.64 -8.84 2.38
C TYR A 75 -4.04 -8.63 2.97
N LYS A 76 -5.04 -8.26 2.14
CA LYS A 76 -6.45 -8.17 2.57
C LYS A 76 -7.01 -9.54 2.98
N GLN A 77 -6.66 -10.60 2.25
CA GLN A 77 -7.00 -11.96 2.64
C GLN A 77 -6.43 -12.31 4.03
N ASP A 78 -5.21 -11.90 4.34
CA ASP A 78 -4.59 -12.14 5.67
C ASP A 78 -5.28 -11.34 6.77
N ILE A 79 -5.71 -10.10 6.51
CA ILE A 79 -6.57 -9.34 7.44
C ILE A 79 -7.85 -10.13 7.72
N VAL A 80 -8.56 -10.54 6.67
CA VAL A 80 -9.81 -11.31 6.79
C VAL A 80 -9.59 -12.58 7.59
N ARG A 81 -8.53 -13.36 7.29
CA ARG A 81 -8.20 -14.60 8.02
C ARG A 81 -7.99 -14.33 9.50
N ARG A 82 -7.36 -13.23 9.86
CA ARG A 82 -7.14 -12.82 11.25
C ARG A 82 -8.44 -12.37 11.94
N LEU A 83 -9.29 -11.63 11.24
CA LEU A 83 -10.60 -11.18 11.77
C LEU A 83 -11.55 -12.35 11.98
N LEU A 84 -11.61 -13.32 11.07
CA LEU A 84 -12.44 -14.52 11.20
C LEU A 84 -12.10 -15.33 12.46
N ARG A 85 -10.83 -15.37 12.90
CA ARG A 85 -10.44 -16.02 14.15
C ARG A 85 -11.02 -15.38 15.41
N LYS A 86 -11.47 -14.12 15.31
CA LYS A 86 -12.11 -13.39 16.42
C LYS A 86 -13.62 -13.62 16.49
N LEU A 87 -14.21 -14.21 15.43
CA LEU A 87 -15.62 -14.53 15.39
C LEU A 87 -15.91 -15.85 16.11
N PRO A 88 -17.13 -16.00 16.68
CA PRO A 88 -17.60 -17.30 17.16
C PRO A 88 -17.51 -18.33 16.04
N THR A 89 -17.17 -19.58 16.37
CA THR A 89 -16.97 -20.71 15.42
C THR A 89 -18.27 -21.22 14.81
N GLU A 90 -19.17 -20.34 14.41
CA GLU A 90 -20.36 -20.72 13.66
C GLU A 90 -20.03 -20.90 12.18
N ASN A 91 -20.45 -22.03 11.62
CA ASN A 91 -20.15 -22.52 10.27
C ASN A 91 -20.71 -21.66 9.11
N ASN A 92 -21.15 -20.42 9.34
CA ASN A 92 -21.81 -19.55 8.35
C ASN A 92 -21.15 -18.17 8.20
N SER A 93 -19.81 -18.13 8.09
CA SER A 93 -19.15 -16.85 7.80
C SER A 93 -19.52 -16.34 6.40
N THR A 94 -19.84 -15.05 6.30
CA THR A 94 -20.25 -14.39 5.06
C THR A 94 -19.38 -13.18 4.75
N LEU A 95 -18.97 -13.05 3.47
CA LEU A 95 -18.33 -11.87 2.92
C LEU A 95 -19.26 -11.17 1.96
N ILE A 96 -19.37 -9.86 2.05
CA ILE A 96 -20.05 -9.05 1.03
C ILE A 96 -19.10 -7.95 0.57
N ASP A 97 -18.77 -7.98 -0.70
CA ASP A 97 -18.07 -6.91 -1.39
C ASP A 97 -19.11 -6.01 -2.08
N LEU A 98 -19.30 -4.81 -1.54
CA LEU A 98 -20.30 -3.84 -2.01
C LEU A 98 -19.84 -3.05 -3.24
N THR A 99 -18.55 -3.16 -3.62
CA THR A 99 -17.92 -2.36 -4.69
C THR A 99 -16.95 -3.20 -5.51
N GLY A 100 -17.40 -4.33 -5.97
CA GLY A 100 -16.58 -5.42 -6.48
C GLY A 100 -15.60 -5.10 -7.61
N GLY A 101 -15.92 -4.14 -8.49
CA GLY A 101 -15.05 -3.73 -9.58
C GLY A 101 -14.65 -4.90 -10.49
N LEU A 102 -13.35 -5.08 -10.73
CA LEU A 102 -12.84 -6.25 -11.47
C LEU A 102 -12.89 -7.56 -10.66
N GLY A 103 -13.18 -7.50 -9.37
CA GLY A 103 -13.27 -8.67 -8.49
C GLY A 103 -11.92 -9.20 -7.99
N VAL A 104 -10.83 -8.45 -8.12
CA VAL A 104 -9.51 -8.92 -7.69
C VAL A 104 -9.50 -9.18 -6.18
N ASP A 105 -9.82 -8.18 -5.36
CA ASP A 105 -9.83 -8.32 -3.89
C ASP A 105 -10.83 -9.40 -3.45
N PHE A 106 -12.03 -9.37 -4.03
CA PHE A 106 -13.06 -10.36 -3.77
C PHE A 106 -12.59 -11.80 -4.04
N SER A 107 -11.90 -12.03 -5.17
CA SER A 107 -11.47 -13.38 -5.56
C SER A 107 -10.52 -14.02 -4.53
N TYR A 108 -9.66 -13.24 -3.87
CA TYR A 108 -8.78 -13.75 -2.83
C TYR A 108 -9.48 -13.87 -1.47
N MET A 109 -10.29 -12.89 -1.09
CA MET A 109 -10.98 -12.90 0.20
C MET A 109 -12.07 -13.97 0.27
N SER A 110 -12.86 -14.17 -0.79
CA SER A 110 -13.99 -15.11 -0.85
C SER A 110 -13.59 -16.57 -0.58
N MET A 111 -12.34 -16.94 -0.86
CA MET A 111 -11.83 -18.29 -0.59
C MET A 111 -11.84 -18.68 0.91
N LEU A 112 -11.99 -17.72 1.81
CA LEU A 112 -12.01 -17.94 3.24
C LEU A 112 -13.42 -18.10 3.82
N PHE A 113 -14.46 -17.99 2.98
CA PHE A 113 -15.85 -17.97 3.41
C PHE A 113 -16.65 -19.11 2.80
N ASN A 114 -17.71 -19.51 3.50
CA ASN A 114 -18.66 -20.50 2.98
C ASN A 114 -19.62 -19.86 1.95
N ASN A 115 -19.94 -18.58 2.15
CA ASN A 115 -20.79 -17.80 1.28
C ASN A 115 -20.22 -16.38 1.08
N SER A 116 -20.12 -15.95 -0.17
CA SER A 116 -19.67 -14.61 -0.51
C SER A 116 -20.58 -13.98 -1.55
N LEU A 117 -20.90 -12.68 -1.37
CA LEU A 117 -21.67 -11.90 -2.31
C LEU A 117 -20.80 -10.81 -2.94
N TYR A 118 -20.73 -10.84 -4.27
CA TYR A 118 -20.08 -9.80 -5.07
C TYR A 118 -21.14 -8.87 -5.65
N VAL A 119 -20.96 -7.56 -5.46
CA VAL A 119 -21.88 -6.51 -5.95
C VAL A 119 -21.09 -5.53 -6.82
N GLU A 120 -21.55 -5.32 -8.04
CA GLU A 120 -20.98 -4.34 -8.97
C GLU A 120 -22.09 -3.68 -9.80
N ARG A 121 -22.14 -2.35 -9.83
CA ARG A 121 -23.16 -1.62 -10.58
C ARG A 121 -22.85 -1.47 -12.06
N ASN A 122 -21.56 -1.44 -12.44
CA ASN A 122 -21.14 -1.34 -13.82
C ASN A 122 -21.29 -2.72 -14.50
N LYS A 123 -22.27 -2.81 -15.42
CA LYS A 123 -22.59 -4.06 -16.11
C LYS A 123 -21.41 -4.69 -16.84
N GLN A 124 -20.55 -3.87 -17.47
CA GLN A 124 -19.39 -4.38 -18.22
C GLN A 124 -18.35 -5.02 -17.27
N LEU A 125 -18.03 -4.36 -16.15
CA LEU A 125 -17.10 -4.92 -15.14
C LEU A 125 -17.70 -6.15 -14.49
N TYR A 126 -19.00 -6.13 -14.19
CA TYR A 126 -19.73 -7.27 -13.65
C TYR A 126 -19.62 -8.50 -14.54
N ASP A 127 -19.88 -8.36 -15.86
CA ASP A 127 -19.82 -9.49 -16.79
C ASP A 127 -18.40 -10.07 -16.94
N ILE A 128 -17.38 -9.19 -16.96
CA ILE A 128 -15.97 -9.60 -16.97
C ILE A 128 -15.62 -10.35 -15.67
N ALA A 129 -16.05 -9.84 -14.52
CA ALA A 129 -15.79 -10.48 -13.23
C ALA A 129 -16.40 -11.86 -13.14
N LEU A 130 -17.66 -12.04 -13.60
CA LEU A 130 -18.33 -13.35 -13.64
C LEU A 130 -17.51 -14.38 -14.42
N GLN A 131 -17.10 -14.04 -15.64
CA GLN A 131 -16.28 -14.92 -16.47
C GLN A 131 -14.95 -15.27 -15.78
N ASN A 132 -14.32 -14.29 -15.13
CA ASN A 132 -13.07 -14.50 -14.43
C ASN A 132 -13.25 -15.37 -13.18
N PHE A 133 -14.34 -15.24 -12.44
CA PHE A 133 -14.64 -16.10 -11.29
C PHE A 133 -14.81 -17.56 -11.69
N GLU A 134 -15.43 -17.84 -12.85
CA GLU A 134 -15.51 -19.19 -13.42
C GLU A 134 -14.12 -19.73 -13.74
N CYS A 135 -13.27 -18.95 -14.42
CA CYS A 135 -11.89 -19.32 -14.72
C CYS A 135 -11.06 -19.60 -13.46
N LEU A 136 -11.27 -18.80 -12.40
CA LEU A 136 -10.64 -18.96 -11.09
C LEU A 136 -11.26 -20.06 -10.23
N LYS A 137 -12.34 -20.70 -10.69
CA LYS A 137 -13.08 -21.79 -10.02
C LYS A 137 -13.59 -21.40 -8.63
N LEU A 138 -14.14 -20.19 -8.49
CA LEU A 138 -14.77 -19.73 -7.25
C LEU A 138 -16.18 -20.33 -7.15
N ASN A 139 -16.39 -21.26 -6.21
CA ASN A 139 -17.64 -22.03 -6.12
C ASN A 139 -18.63 -21.53 -5.07
N ASN A 140 -18.16 -20.74 -4.08
CA ASN A 140 -18.96 -20.31 -2.92
C ASN A 140 -19.36 -18.83 -3.04
N ILE A 141 -19.73 -18.40 -4.24
CA ILE A 141 -20.05 -17.00 -4.52
C ILE A 141 -21.45 -16.84 -5.10
N THR A 142 -22.08 -15.74 -4.76
CA THR A 142 -23.25 -15.19 -5.44
C THR A 142 -22.89 -13.81 -5.97
N THR A 143 -23.58 -13.35 -6.99
CA THR A 143 -23.22 -12.10 -7.65
C THR A 143 -24.48 -11.29 -7.98
N GLU A 144 -24.41 -9.97 -7.86
CA GLU A 144 -25.50 -9.05 -8.20
C GLU A 144 -24.98 -7.83 -8.96
N ASN A 145 -25.59 -7.57 -10.11
CA ASN A 145 -25.38 -6.31 -10.82
C ASN A 145 -26.40 -5.27 -10.31
N LYS A 146 -26.08 -4.63 -9.19
CA LYS A 146 -26.93 -3.66 -8.49
C LYS A 146 -26.12 -2.54 -7.86
N ASP A 147 -26.83 -1.51 -7.42
CA ASP A 147 -26.23 -0.48 -6.58
C ASP A 147 -25.92 -1.02 -5.18
N SER A 148 -24.79 -0.63 -4.63
CA SER A 148 -24.29 -1.05 -3.31
C SER A 148 -25.21 -0.64 -2.16
N ILE A 149 -25.83 0.53 -2.24
CA ILE A 149 -26.70 1.07 -1.20
C ILE A 149 -28.00 0.25 -1.12
N ASP A 150 -28.60 -0.07 -2.26
CA ASP A 150 -29.81 -0.91 -2.33
C ASP A 150 -29.55 -2.30 -1.73
N VAL A 151 -28.39 -2.87 -2.02
CA VAL A 151 -27.98 -4.16 -1.46
C VAL A 151 -27.75 -4.05 0.03
N LEU A 152 -27.01 -3.03 0.51
CA LEU A 152 -26.76 -2.81 1.93
C LEU A 152 -28.07 -2.73 2.73
N HIS A 153 -29.05 -1.96 2.26
CA HIS A 153 -30.31 -1.73 2.98
C HIS A 153 -31.11 -3.00 3.22
N ARG A 154 -31.09 -3.97 2.31
CA ARG A 154 -31.86 -5.23 2.45
C ARG A 154 -31.17 -6.31 3.29
N LEU A 155 -29.87 -6.16 3.57
CA LEU A 155 -29.13 -7.13 4.37
C LEU A 155 -29.42 -6.95 5.86
N SER A 156 -29.42 -8.07 6.61
CA SER A 156 -29.69 -8.07 8.05
C SER A 156 -28.45 -8.29 8.89
N SER A 157 -27.62 -9.24 8.55
CA SER A 157 -26.40 -9.60 9.30
C SER A 157 -25.35 -10.22 8.39
N VAL A 158 -24.08 -9.82 8.55
CA VAL A 158 -22.95 -10.22 7.74
C VAL A 158 -21.72 -10.40 8.63
N SER A 159 -20.84 -11.32 8.30
CA SER A 159 -19.57 -11.42 9.04
C SER A 159 -18.63 -10.28 8.70
N ILE A 160 -18.38 -10.05 7.39
CA ILE A 160 -17.49 -8.99 6.92
C ILE A 160 -18.09 -8.27 5.71
N PHE A 161 -18.16 -6.94 5.78
CA PHE A 161 -18.29 -6.09 4.59
C PHE A 161 -16.92 -5.67 4.09
N PHE A 162 -16.78 -5.61 2.77
CA PHE A 162 -15.68 -4.94 2.08
C PHE A 162 -16.22 -3.81 1.21
N LEU A 163 -15.52 -2.66 1.22
CA LEU A 163 -15.87 -1.48 0.45
C LEU A 163 -14.61 -0.83 -0.12
N ASP A 164 -14.53 -0.68 -1.44
CA ASP A 164 -13.51 0.09 -2.17
C ASP A 164 -14.21 1.22 -2.95
N PRO A 165 -14.59 2.32 -2.28
CA PRO A 165 -15.41 3.35 -2.90
C PRO A 165 -14.62 4.08 -3.99
N ALA A 166 -15.24 4.27 -5.15
CA ALA A 166 -14.67 5.07 -6.23
C ALA A 166 -14.64 6.55 -5.83
N ARG A 167 -13.65 7.27 -6.33
CA ARG A 167 -13.64 8.74 -6.16
C ARG A 167 -14.68 9.36 -7.07
N ARG A 168 -15.51 10.25 -6.54
CA ARG A 168 -16.35 11.10 -7.38
C ARG A 168 -15.44 12.06 -8.14
N ASN A 169 -15.45 11.99 -9.44
CA ASN A 169 -14.81 13.02 -10.24
C ASN A 169 -15.56 13.28 -11.54
N SER A 170 -16.41 14.29 -11.53
CA SER A 170 -16.98 14.85 -12.76
C SER A 170 -15.96 15.65 -13.58
N ASN A 171 -14.81 16.04 -13.00
CA ASN A 171 -13.83 16.97 -13.59
C ASN A 171 -12.40 16.46 -13.69
N GLY A 172 -12.10 15.17 -13.41
CA GLY A 172 -10.75 14.61 -13.56
C GLY A 172 -9.71 15.07 -12.53
N GLU A 173 -10.07 15.89 -11.53
CA GLU A 173 -9.13 16.33 -10.50
C GLU A 173 -9.00 15.29 -9.37
N LYS A 174 -7.79 15.13 -8.83
CA LYS A 174 -7.51 14.23 -7.71
C LYS A 174 -8.06 14.82 -6.41
N VAL A 175 -9.32 14.60 -6.12
CA VAL A 175 -9.91 15.02 -4.85
C VAL A 175 -9.50 14.02 -3.75
N VAL A 176 -9.03 14.54 -2.61
CA VAL A 176 -8.47 13.76 -1.50
C VAL A 176 -9.37 13.91 -0.27
N SER A 177 -10.69 13.63 -0.43
CA SER A 177 -11.65 13.65 0.68
C SER A 177 -12.50 12.39 0.69
N MET A 178 -12.83 11.86 1.87
CA MET A 178 -13.76 10.73 2.01
C MET A 178 -15.20 11.11 1.62
N ALA A 179 -15.57 12.37 1.79
CA ALA A 179 -16.90 12.87 1.40
C ALA A 179 -17.12 12.81 -0.13
N ASP A 180 -16.06 12.79 -0.92
CA ASP A 180 -16.10 12.73 -2.38
C ASP A 180 -16.05 11.29 -2.92
N CYS A 181 -16.12 10.31 -2.03
CA CYS A 181 -16.19 8.89 -2.41
C CYS A 181 -17.60 8.48 -2.81
N GLU A 182 -17.72 7.54 -3.74
CA GLU A 182 -18.97 6.93 -4.14
C GLU A 182 -18.88 5.39 -4.02
N PRO A 183 -19.69 4.77 -3.16
CA PRO A 183 -20.63 5.40 -2.22
C PRO A 183 -19.94 6.21 -1.10
N ASN A 184 -20.68 7.17 -0.51
CA ASN A 184 -20.16 8.00 0.59
C ASN A 184 -19.98 7.17 1.87
N VAL A 185 -18.74 6.90 2.21
CA VAL A 185 -18.36 6.07 3.35
C VAL A 185 -18.88 6.64 4.67
N LEU A 186 -18.88 7.96 4.85
CA LEU A 186 -19.29 8.62 6.09
C LEU A 186 -20.77 8.43 6.39
N GLU A 187 -21.60 8.31 5.36
CA GLU A 187 -23.03 8.08 5.50
C GLU A 187 -23.36 6.61 5.79
N LEU A 188 -22.55 5.68 5.27
CA LEU A 188 -22.83 4.24 5.34
C LEU A 188 -22.19 3.54 6.55
N CYS A 189 -21.17 4.13 7.17
CA CYS A 189 -20.37 3.45 8.19
C CYS A 189 -21.20 2.95 9.38
N ASP A 190 -22.14 3.77 9.90
CA ASP A 190 -22.97 3.39 11.05
C ASP A 190 -23.91 2.23 10.71
N GLU A 191 -24.45 2.16 9.49
CA GLU A 191 -25.28 1.05 9.04
C GLU A 191 -24.47 -0.23 8.82
N MET A 192 -23.33 -0.12 8.18
CA MET A 192 -22.44 -1.28 7.96
C MET A 192 -22.00 -1.90 9.28
N VAL A 193 -21.59 -1.09 10.26
CA VAL A 193 -21.17 -1.59 11.58
C VAL A 193 -22.33 -2.23 12.37
N LYS A 194 -23.54 -1.71 12.22
CA LYS A 194 -24.74 -2.34 12.84
C LYS A 194 -25.07 -3.71 12.25
N LYS A 195 -24.78 -3.90 10.95
CA LYS A 195 -25.12 -5.10 10.19
C LYS A 195 -23.98 -6.09 10.05
N SER A 196 -22.76 -5.76 10.49
CA SER A 196 -21.60 -6.68 10.37
C SER A 196 -20.82 -6.81 11.66
N CYS A 197 -20.04 -7.89 11.74
CA CYS A 197 -19.04 -8.02 12.80
C CYS A 197 -17.85 -7.09 12.52
N PHE A 198 -17.42 -7.02 11.25
CA PHE A 198 -16.36 -6.13 10.80
C PHE A 198 -16.70 -5.54 9.43
N THR A 199 -16.21 -4.32 9.19
CA THR A 199 -16.23 -3.68 7.87
C THR A 199 -14.81 -3.28 7.50
N ILE A 200 -14.34 -3.67 6.33
CA ILE A 200 -13.03 -3.28 5.79
C ILE A 200 -13.26 -2.25 4.68
N ILE A 201 -12.68 -1.07 4.83
CA ILE A 201 -12.78 0.00 3.86
C ILE A 201 -11.40 0.27 3.26
N LYS A 202 -11.30 0.20 1.93
CA LYS A 202 -10.09 0.55 1.20
C LYS A 202 -10.14 2.01 0.77
N LEU A 203 -9.11 2.74 1.10
CA LEU A 203 -8.99 4.16 0.83
C LEU A 203 -7.70 4.48 0.08
N SER A 204 -7.66 5.68 -0.50
CA SER A 204 -6.48 6.18 -1.19
C SER A 204 -5.28 6.28 -0.23
N PRO A 205 -4.06 5.87 -0.67
CA PRO A 205 -2.85 6.07 0.10
C PRO A 205 -2.47 7.55 0.27
N MET A 206 -3.12 8.46 -0.47
CA MET A 206 -2.90 9.91 -0.34
C MET A 206 -3.59 10.51 0.89
N LEU A 207 -4.62 9.86 1.43
CA LEU A 207 -5.32 10.32 2.63
C LEU A 207 -4.40 10.27 3.86
N ASP A 208 -4.51 11.28 4.71
CA ASP A 208 -3.89 11.25 6.04
C ASP A 208 -4.72 10.35 6.97
N TRP A 209 -4.11 9.31 7.51
CA TRP A 209 -4.80 8.32 8.32
C TRP A 209 -5.36 8.93 9.64
N HIS A 210 -4.70 9.94 10.21
CA HIS A 210 -5.24 10.64 11.39
C HIS A 210 -6.56 11.35 11.05
N SER A 211 -6.60 12.04 9.90
CA SER A 211 -7.82 12.67 9.42
C SER A 211 -8.94 11.66 9.13
N VAL A 212 -8.59 10.48 8.63
CA VAL A 212 -9.55 9.39 8.40
C VAL A 212 -10.14 8.90 9.72
N VAL A 213 -9.31 8.62 10.72
CA VAL A 213 -9.76 8.18 12.06
C VAL A 213 -10.59 9.25 12.76
N ALA A 214 -10.25 10.53 12.59
CA ALA A 214 -11.02 11.63 13.18
C ALA A 214 -12.44 11.78 12.59
N GLN A 215 -12.66 11.34 11.35
CA GLN A 215 -13.94 11.44 10.64
C GLN A 215 -14.78 10.16 10.69
N LEU A 216 -14.12 8.98 10.75
CA LEU A 216 -14.79 7.70 10.81
C LEU A 216 -14.98 7.23 12.25
N LYS A 217 -16.22 6.87 12.59
CA LYS A 217 -16.53 6.19 13.85
C LYS A 217 -16.18 4.70 13.76
N HIS A 218 -16.06 4.06 14.94
CA HIS A 218 -15.90 2.60 15.05
C HIS A 218 -14.59 2.03 14.47
N VAL A 219 -13.57 2.86 14.24
CA VAL A 219 -12.26 2.39 13.77
C VAL A 219 -11.58 1.57 14.86
N ILE A 220 -11.19 0.33 14.53
CA ILE A 220 -10.44 -0.56 15.42
C ILE A 220 -9.04 -0.84 14.90
N GLU A 221 -8.83 -0.77 13.59
CA GLU A 221 -7.52 -1.01 12.97
C GLU A 221 -7.34 -0.10 11.75
N VAL A 222 -6.11 0.34 11.55
CA VAL A 222 -5.66 1.06 10.34
C VAL A 222 -4.46 0.32 9.77
N HIS A 223 -4.48 0.04 8.46
CA HIS A 223 -3.37 -0.60 7.76
C HIS A 223 -2.85 0.32 6.67
N ILE A 224 -1.58 0.68 6.76
CA ILE A 224 -0.85 1.43 5.75
C ILE A 224 -0.06 0.42 4.94
N VAL A 225 -0.51 0.15 3.70
CA VAL A 225 0.01 -0.93 2.89
C VAL A 225 0.92 -0.41 1.80
N SER A 226 2.15 -0.89 1.80
CA SER A 226 3.18 -0.60 0.80
C SER A 226 3.63 -1.89 0.10
N VAL A 227 3.95 -1.76 -1.19
CA VAL A 227 4.55 -2.83 -1.99
C VAL A 227 5.78 -2.26 -2.68
N LYS A 228 6.92 -2.94 -2.57
CA LYS A 228 8.21 -2.47 -3.10
C LYS A 228 8.55 -1.06 -2.62
N ASN A 229 8.30 -0.81 -1.35
CA ASN A 229 8.55 0.48 -0.68
C ASN A 229 7.77 1.68 -1.26
N GLU A 230 6.58 1.43 -1.79
CA GLU A 230 5.64 2.45 -2.27
C GLU A 230 4.27 2.22 -1.66
N CYS A 231 3.69 3.24 -0.98
CA CYS A 231 2.35 3.16 -0.40
C CYS A 231 1.30 2.98 -1.50
N LYS A 232 0.53 1.91 -1.41
CA LYS A 232 -0.48 1.53 -2.41
C LYS A 232 -1.90 1.77 -1.95
N GLU A 233 -2.20 1.54 -0.69
CA GLU A 233 -3.54 1.69 -0.14
C GLU A 233 -3.51 1.95 1.37
N LEU A 234 -4.58 2.56 1.86
CA LEU A 234 -4.91 2.70 3.26
C LEU A 234 -6.16 1.85 3.52
N LEU A 235 -6.08 0.88 4.44
CA LEU A 235 -7.23 0.08 4.83
C LEU A 235 -7.65 0.46 6.24
N VAL A 236 -8.96 0.56 6.46
CA VAL A 236 -9.55 0.83 7.77
C VAL A 236 -10.49 -0.30 8.11
N VAL A 237 -10.35 -0.87 9.31
CA VAL A 237 -11.27 -1.87 9.82
C VAL A 237 -12.16 -1.20 10.86
N LEU A 238 -13.47 -1.28 10.63
CA LEU A 238 -14.48 -0.88 11.59
C LEU A 238 -15.01 -2.11 12.33
N GLY A 239 -15.34 -1.93 13.59
CA GLY A 239 -15.91 -2.99 14.44
C GLY A 239 -16.80 -2.43 15.55
N ASN A 240 -17.61 -3.28 16.16
CA ASN A 240 -18.53 -2.86 17.21
C ASN A 240 -17.83 -2.87 18.58
N HIS A 241 -17.51 -1.70 19.11
CA HIS A 241 -16.85 -1.52 20.42
C HIS A 241 -17.73 -1.83 21.66
N LYS A 242 -19.02 -2.16 21.48
CA LYS A 242 -19.96 -2.32 22.61
C LYS A 242 -19.53 -3.30 23.71
N LYS A 243 -18.53 -4.13 23.49
CA LYS A 243 -18.00 -5.08 24.52
C LYS A 243 -16.86 -4.53 25.36
N GLU A 244 -16.19 -3.44 24.93
CA GLU A 244 -15.00 -2.91 25.61
C GLU A 244 -15.26 -1.61 26.40
N GLU A 245 -16.37 -0.91 26.11
CA GLU A 245 -16.76 0.32 26.80
C GLU A 245 -17.17 0.14 28.29
N GLN A 246 -17.35 -1.09 28.75
CA GLN A 246 -17.74 -1.35 30.16
C GLN A 246 -16.59 -1.20 31.17
N ASP A 247 -15.34 -1.09 30.74
CA ASP A 247 -14.18 -1.12 31.65
C ASP A 247 -13.48 0.23 31.83
N GLY A 248 -14.00 1.34 31.28
CA GLY A 248 -13.36 2.66 31.40
C GLY A 248 -11.97 2.74 30.78
N LYS A 249 -11.61 1.79 29.92
CA LYS A 249 -10.33 1.80 29.19
C LYS A 249 -10.37 2.78 28.02
N GLU A 250 -9.27 3.49 27.86
CA GLU A 250 -9.05 4.42 26.74
C GLU A 250 -9.20 3.66 25.41
N GLN A 251 -9.88 4.30 24.46
CA GLN A 251 -10.05 3.72 23.12
C GLN A 251 -8.71 3.68 22.37
N THR A 252 -8.16 2.50 22.19
CA THR A 252 -6.95 2.26 21.40
C THR A 252 -7.29 1.67 20.05
N ILE A 253 -6.60 2.11 19.00
CA ILE A 253 -6.66 1.52 17.66
C ILE A 253 -5.31 0.87 17.34
N LYS A 254 -5.35 -0.24 16.58
CA LYS A 254 -4.13 -0.87 16.10
C LYS A 254 -3.72 -0.29 14.74
N ILE A 255 -2.48 0.18 14.66
CA ILE A 255 -1.89 0.67 13.42
C ILE A 255 -0.91 -0.38 12.89
N PHE A 256 -1.12 -0.79 11.65
CA PHE A 256 -0.28 -1.75 10.94
C PHE A 256 0.44 -1.05 9.79
N CYS A 257 1.75 -1.12 9.78
CA CYS A 257 2.62 -0.63 8.71
C CYS A 257 3.17 -1.84 7.94
N ALA A 258 2.57 -2.15 6.81
CA ALA A 258 2.96 -3.28 5.98
C ALA A 258 3.79 -2.81 4.78
N ASN A 259 4.89 -3.51 4.50
CA ASN A 259 5.68 -3.34 3.28
C ASN A 259 6.12 -4.71 2.77
N ASP A 260 5.55 -5.15 1.66
CA ASP A 260 5.69 -6.52 1.18
C ASP A 260 5.33 -7.54 2.30
N ASN A 261 6.27 -8.36 2.75
CA ASN A 261 6.06 -9.34 3.82
C ASN A 261 6.39 -8.81 5.23
N ASP A 262 6.96 -7.61 5.34
CA ASP A 262 7.33 -7.01 6.61
C ASP A 262 6.14 -6.23 7.18
N VAL A 263 5.73 -6.54 8.41
CA VAL A 263 4.65 -5.85 9.11
C VAL A 263 5.13 -5.38 10.48
N PHE A 264 5.14 -4.08 10.68
CA PHE A 264 5.31 -3.44 11.98
C PHE A 264 3.93 -2.97 12.47
N TYR A 265 3.62 -3.15 13.75
CA TYR A 265 2.35 -2.68 14.32
C TYR A 265 2.54 -2.14 15.73
N TYR A 266 1.63 -1.25 16.13
CA TYR A 266 1.58 -0.66 17.46
C TYR A 266 0.14 -0.27 17.81
N ASP A 267 -0.10 -0.07 19.10
CA ASP A 267 -1.37 0.46 19.61
C ASP A 267 -1.28 1.98 19.73
N GLU A 268 -2.25 2.70 19.16
CA GLU A 268 -2.35 4.16 19.21
C GLU A 268 -3.55 4.56 20.07
N ASN A 269 -3.32 5.47 21.01
CA ASN A 269 -4.38 6.04 21.83
C ASN A 269 -4.96 7.28 21.16
N ILE A 270 -6.23 7.24 20.75
CA ILE A 270 -6.89 8.31 20.01
C ILE A 270 -7.07 9.57 20.87
N ASN A 271 -7.19 9.42 22.20
CA ASN A 271 -7.48 10.51 23.13
C ASN A 271 -6.22 11.20 23.69
N TYR A 272 -5.04 10.64 23.41
CA TYR A 272 -3.79 11.18 23.93
C TYR A 272 -3.02 11.96 22.87
N SER A 273 -3.11 13.29 22.96
CA SER A 273 -2.29 14.20 22.14
C SER A 273 -0.81 14.29 22.60
N GLN A 274 -0.35 13.38 23.48
CA GLN A 274 1.07 13.31 23.78
C GLN A 274 1.82 12.79 22.56
N LYS A 275 2.34 13.74 21.78
CA LYS A 275 3.40 13.45 20.82
C LYS A 275 4.50 12.76 21.61
N CYS A 276 4.65 11.46 21.41
CA CYS A 276 5.81 10.72 21.90
C CYS A 276 7.04 11.43 21.30
N THR A 277 7.71 12.23 22.12
CA THR A 277 8.86 13.00 21.67
C THR A 277 9.98 11.99 21.46
N LEU A 278 10.51 11.91 20.25
CA LEU A 278 11.73 11.18 19.98
C LEU A 278 12.78 11.62 20.98
N GLN A 279 13.08 10.79 21.97
CA GLN A 279 14.24 11.01 22.81
C GLN A 279 15.45 10.82 21.91
N GLN A 280 16.12 11.92 21.58
CA GLN A 280 17.39 11.88 20.88
C GLN A 280 18.48 11.53 21.88
N PRO A 281 19.05 10.34 21.86
CA PRO A 281 20.36 10.19 22.47
C PRO A 281 21.32 11.06 21.63
N ILE A 282 22.10 11.86 22.31
CA ILE A 282 23.22 12.60 21.69
C ILE A 282 24.27 11.52 21.35
N ILE A 283 24.18 10.99 20.15
CA ILE A 283 25.21 10.08 19.63
C ILE A 283 26.36 10.96 19.17
N ASP A 284 27.52 10.78 19.76
CA ASP A 284 28.74 11.47 19.28
C ASP A 284 29.13 10.96 17.88
N LYS A 285 29.88 11.78 17.13
CA LYS A 285 30.27 11.45 15.75
C LYS A 285 31.13 10.21 15.62
N ASN A 286 31.91 9.86 16.63
CA ASN A 286 32.78 8.68 16.58
C ASN A 286 31.91 7.41 16.66
N THR A 287 30.93 7.39 17.58
CA THR A 287 29.94 6.33 17.68
C THR A 287 29.09 6.25 16.42
N LEU A 288 28.67 7.39 15.86
CA LEU A 288 27.92 7.42 14.62
C LEU A 288 28.71 6.79 13.46
N GLN A 289 30.00 7.04 13.34
CA GLN A 289 30.83 6.52 12.26
C GLN A 289 30.99 4.99 12.28
N THR A 290 30.87 4.37 13.45
CA THR A 290 30.95 2.91 13.62
C THR A 290 29.58 2.22 13.65
N SER A 291 28.49 2.98 13.50
CA SER A 291 27.13 2.51 13.57
C SER A 291 26.58 2.06 12.22
N TYR A 292 25.43 1.40 12.29
CA TYR A 292 24.57 1.11 11.13
C TYR A 292 23.49 2.18 11.01
N LEU A 293 23.19 2.56 9.77
CA LEU A 293 22.15 3.51 9.43
C LEU A 293 20.91 2.76 8.96
N TYR A 294 19.75 3.23 9.41
CA TYR A 294 18.45 2.65 9.09
C TYR A 294 17.53 3.70 8.48
N GLU A 295 16.91 3.35 7.37
CA GLU A 295 15.88 4.14 6.73
C GLU A 295 14.58 3.37 6.76
N PRO A 296 13.54 3.83 7.49
CA PRO A 296 12.24 3.16 7.57
C PRO A 296 11.59 3.01 6.20
N ASN A 297 10.79 1.96 6.04
CA ASN A 297 10.04 1.75 4.80
C ASN A 297 8.89 2.76 4.63
N ALA A 298 8.27 2.78 3.45
CA ALA A 298 7.28 3.77 3.08
C ALA A 298 6.02 3.75 3.96
N SER A 299 5.60 2.58 4.47
CA SER A 299 4.43 2.48 5.35
C SER A 299 4.70 3.15 6.71
N ILE A 300 5.87 2.97 7.29
CA ILE A 300 6.29 3.62 8.54
C ILE A 300 6.46 5.12 8.33
N MET A 301 7.06 5.53 7.21
CA MET A 301 7.17 6.94 6.85
C MET A 301 5.80 7.62 6.76
N LYS A 302 4.81 6.93 6.18
CA LYS A 302 3.42 7.39 6.08
C LYS A 302 2.71 7.40 7.44
N ALA A 303 2.98 6.41 8.29
CA ALA A 303 2.41 6.33 9.64
C ALA A 303 2.91 7.43 10.56
N GLY A 304 4.17 7.88 10.38
CA GLY A 304 4.81 8.84 11.27
C GLY A 304 5.18 8.28 12.65
N CYS A 305 5.15 6.95 12.83
CA CYS A 305 5.34 6.26 14.11
C CYS A 305 6.82 6.11 14.51
N PHE A 306 7.59 7.19 14.41
CA PHE A 306 9.03 7.16 14.61
C PHE A 306 9.45 6.90 16.05
N ALA A 307 8.66 7.35 17.01
CA ALA A 307 8.91 7.12 18.43
C ALA A 307 8.71 5.65 18.80
N GLN A 308 7.59 5.06 18.37
CA GLN A 308 7.28 3.64 18.57
C GLN A 308 8.32 2.73 17.88
N LEU A 309 8.78 3.14 16.68
CA LEU A 309 9.85 2.45 15.98
C LEU A 309 11.17 2.51 16.78
N SER A 310 11.54 3.70 17.25
CA SER A 310 12.76 3.93 18.04
C SER A 310 12.76 3.10 19.31
N GLU A 311 11.65 3.05 20.02
CA GLU A 311 11.48 2.28 21.24
C GLU A 311 11.55 0.78 20.97
N THR A 312 10.81 0.28 19.97
CA THR A 312 10.74 -1.16 19.66
C THR A 312 12.08 -1.74 19.22
N TYR A 313 12.84 -0.98 18.41
CA TYR A 313 14.11 -1.46 17.85
C TYR A 313 15.34 -0.94 18.59
N HIS A 314 15.17 -0.12 19.62
CA HIS A 314 16.25 0.53 20.36
C HIS A 314 17.23 1.26 19.44
N VAL A 315 16.69 2.01 18.48
CA VAL A 315 17.45 2.83 17.53
C VAL A 315 17.34 4.30 17.88
N ALA A 316 18.41 5.04 17.64
CA ALA A 316 18.44 6.47 17.88
C ALA A 316 18.20 7.26 16.60
N ALA A 317 17.37 8.29 16.64
CA ALA A 317 17.21 9.20 15.52
C ALA A 317 18.44 10.09 15.35
N ILE A 318 18.87 10.36 14.11
CA ILE A 318 19.97 11.28 13.82
C ILE A 318 19.58 12.72 14.12
N SER A 319 18.36 13.10 13.80
CA SER A 319 17.70 14.35 14.14
C SER A 319 16.19 14.22 14.03
N ASN A 320 15.44 15.18 14.60
CA ASN A 320 13.97 15.14 14.66
C ASN A 320 13.29 14.99 13.31
N ASN A 321 13.85 15.60 12.25
CA ASN A 321 13.23 15.66 10.92
C ASN A 321 14.01 14.91 9.85
N SER A 322 15.02 14.12 10.22
CA SER A 322 15.79 13.33 9.26
C SER A 322 15.08 12.04 8.87
N HIS A 323 14.30 11.48 9.80
CA HIS A 323 13.68 10.16 9.68
C HIS A 323 14.69 9.05 9.34
N LEU A 324 15.92 9.24 9.81
CA LEU A 324 17.01 8.29 9.74
C LEU A 324 17.41 7.88 11.14
N PHE A 325 17.68 6.61 11.33
CA PHE A 325 18.00 6.03 12.62
C PHE A 325 19.36 5.34 12.59
N VAL A 326 19.96 5.17 13.76
CA VAL A 326 21.24 4.50 13.92
C VAL A 326 21.24 3.55 15.10
N SER A 327 22.06 2.51 14.98
CA SER A 327 22.36 1.58 16.07
C SER A 327 23.80 1.09 15.92
N PRO A 328 24.55 0.86 17.00
CA PRO A 328 25.88 0.27 16.93
C PRO A 328 25.83 -1.21 16.49
N VAL A 329 24.66 -1.84 16.55
CA VAL A 329 24.45 -3.25 16.22
C VAL A 329 23.59 -3.38 14.97
N LEU A 330 23.92 -4.34 14.10
CA LEU A 330 23.10 -4.64 12.93
C LEU A 330 21.78 -5.34 13.35
N LEU A 331 20.66 -4.68 13.07
CA LEU A 331 19.31 -5.18 13.35
C LEU A 331 18.74 -5.84 12.08
N SER A 332 18.79 -7.16 12.02
CA SER A 332 18.33 -7.92 10.83
C SER A 332 16.85 -7.72 10.51
N LYS A 333 15.98 -7.55 11.54
CA LYS A 333 14.53 -7.42 11.43
C LYS A 333 14.02 -5.97 11.42
N PHE A 334 14.88 -4.96 11.23
CA PHE A 334 14.42 -3.60 11.12
C PHE A 334 13.52 -3.43 9.87
N PRO A 335 12.33 -2.83 10.00
CA PRO A 335 11.38 -2.68 8.89
C PRO A 335 11.76 -1.53 7.96
N GLY A 336 12.76 -1.75 7.13
CA GLY A 336 13.33 -0.75 6.24
C GLY A 336 14.66 -1.15 5.64
N ARG A 337 15.34 -0.18 5.04
CA ARG A 337 16.67 -0.37 4.47
C ARG A 337 17.76 -0.22 5.53
N LYS A 338 18.76 -1.07 5.49
CA LYS A 338 19.88 -1.13 6.43
C LYS A 338 21.18 -0.81 5.70
N PHE A 339 22.03 -0.04 6.31
CA PHE A 339 23.30 0.38 5.71
C PHE A 339 24.40 0.38 6.75
N ARG A 340 25.60 -0.01 6.36
CA ARG A 340 26.82 0.19 7.14
C ARG A 340 27.41 1.53 6.82
N ILE A 341 27.62 2.39 7.80
CA ILE A 341 28.28 3.67 7.62
C ILE A 341 29.76 3.42 7.35
N THR A 342 30.28 4.03 6.29
CA THR A 342 31.68 3.91 5.91
C THR A 342 32.47 5.19 6.18
N HIS A 343 31.81 6.35 6.04
CA HIS A 343 32.45 7.64 6.29
C HIS A 343 31.37 8.72 6.54
N ILE A 344 31.72 9.72 7.33
CA ILE A 344 30.88 10.91 7.56
C ILE A 344 31.74 12.14 7.33
N CYS A 345 31.21 13.09 6.58
CA CYS A 345 31.87 14.38 6.38
C CYS A 345 30.86 15.52 6.34
N THR A 346 31.34 16.73 6.51
CA THR A 346 30.59 17.96 6.29
C THR A 346 30.60 18.37 4.80
N LEU A 347 30.03 19.54 4.48
CA LEU A 347 30.13 20.10 3.12
C LEU A 347 31.53 20.71 2.80
N ASN A 348 32.54 20.43 3.62
CA ASN A 348 33.92 20.88 3.42
C ASN A 348 34.54 20.20 2.18
N LYS A 349 35.10 20.99 1.25
CA LYS A 349 35.67 20.49 0.00
C LYS A 349 36.80 19.47 0.19
N LYS A 350 37.62 19.61 1.25
CA LYS A 350 38.72 18.69 1.53
C LYS A 350 38.22 17.33 2.03
N GLU A 351 37.21 17.37 2.93
CA GLU A 351 36.56 16.17 3.46
C GLU A 351 35.83 15.41 2.37
N ILE A 352 35.03 16.12 1.56
CA ILE A 352 34.32 15.52 0.40
C ILE A 352 35.30 14.85 -0.55
N ARG A 353 36.41 15.49 -0.90
CA ARG A 353 37.40 14.92 -1.80
C ARG A 353 38.00 13.63 -1.25
N ARG A 354 38.25 13.56 0.07
CA ARG A 354 38.75 12.32 0.71
C ARG A 354 37.65 11.24 0.72
N ALA A 355 36.43 11.59 1.05
CA ALA A 355 35.32 10.64 1.09
C ALA A 355 34.95 10.06 -0.28
N LEU A 356 35.16 10.83 -1.36
CA LEU A 356 34.86 10.43 -2.73
C LEU A 356 36.03 9.72 -3.44
N THR A 357 37.14 9.41 -2.75
CA THR A 357 38.25 8.69 -3.37
C THR A 357 37.76 7.36 -3.95
N ASN A 358 37.87 7.18 -5.26
CA ASN A 358 37.43 6.00 -6.04
C ASN A 358 35.91 5.82 -6.11
N ILE A 359 35.08 6.83 -5.78
CA ILE A 359 33.62 6.80 -5.92
C ILE A 359 33.22 7.71 -7.09
N THR A 360 32.72 7.12 -8.18
CA THR A 360 32.18 7.83 -9.35
C THR A 360 30.68 7.72 -9.47
N GLN A 361 30.07 6.76 -8.75
CA GLN A 361 28.64 6.51 -8.74
C GLN A 361 28.13 6.30 -7.31
N ALA A 362 26.96 6.87 -7.01
CA ALA A 362 26.27 6.64 -5.74
C ALA A 362 24.77 6.90 -5.86
N ASN A 363 24.01 6.21 -5.01
CA ASN A 363 22.59 6.46 -4.79
C ASN A 363 22.47 7.55 -3.72
N ILE A 364 21.96 8.72 -4.07
CA ILE A 364 21.88 9.86 -3.17
C ILE A 364 20.47 10.02 -2.62
N ALA A 365 20.34 10.10 -1.31
CA ALA A 365 19.10 10.43 -0.59
C ALA A 365 19.29 11.70 0.24
N VAL A 366 18.30 12.57 0.20
CA VAL A 366 18.31 13.84 0.94
C VAL A 366 17.19 13.81 1.98
N ARG A 367 17.53 14.11 3.24
CA ARG A 367 16.59 14.15 4.38
C ARG A 367 16.90 15.35 5.26
N ASN A 368 16.00 16.32 5.36
CA ASN A 368 16.21 17.53 6.14
C ASN A 368 17.56 18.22 5.84
N PHE A 369 17.78 18.57 4.58
CA PHE A 369 19.04 19.12 4.09
C PHE A 369 18.75 20.31 3.17
N PRO A 370 19.58 21.38 3.14
CA PRO A 370 19.27 22.61 2.43
C PRO A 370 19.43 22.52 0.90
N MET A 371 19.78 21.36 0.35
CA MET A 371 20.06 21.17 -1.07
C MET A 371 19.30 19.97 -1.61
N GLY A 372 18.76 20.06 -2.83
CA GLY A 372 18.10 18.95 -3.52
C GLY A 372 19.08 17.88 -4.01
N VAL A 373 18.55 16.70 -4.37
CA VAL A 373 19.35 15.55 -4.86
C VAL A 373 20.17 15.93 -6.09
N GLU A 374 19.55 16.58 -7.08
CA GLU A 374 20.19 16.92 -8.36
C GLU A 374 21.33 17.95 -8.18
N ASP A 375 21.15 18.94 -7.31
CA ASP A 375 22.18 19.93 -7.02
C ASP A 375 23.35 19.31 -6.26
N LEU A 376 23.04 18.42 -5.31
CA LEU A 376 24.05 17.71 -4.56
C LEU A 376 24.86 16.77 -5.48
N LYS A 377 24.20 16.05 -6.39
CA LYS A 377 24.82 15.20 -7.40
C LYS A 377 25.80 15.98 -8.28
N LYS A 378 25.36 17.14 -8.80
CA LYS A 378 26.24 18.04 -9.58
C LYS A 378 27.43 18.51 -8.78
N ARG A 379 27.22 18.92 -7.52
CA ARG A 379 28.28 19.39 -6.62
C ARG A 379 29.30 18.31 -6.30
N LEU A 380 28.86 17.06 -6.11
CA LEU A 380 29.72 15.91 -5.82
C LEU A 380 30.33 15.29 -7.09
N LYS A 381 29.84 15.66 -8.27
CA LYS A 381 30.25 15.12 -9.59
C LYS A 381 30.07 13.59 -9.66
N LEU A 382 28.92 13.10 -9.20
CA LEU A 382 28.57 11.68 -9.18
C LEU A 382 27.49 11.34 -10.20
N HIS A 383 27.54 10.12 -10.71
CA HIS A 383 26.47 9.49 -11.48
C HIS A 383 25.56 8.64 -10.58
N ASP A 384 24.32 8.39 -11.01
CA ASP A 384 23.43 7.49 -10.29
C ASP A 384 23.89 6.03 -10.37
N GLY A 385 23.61 5.27 -9.31
CA GLY A 385 23.85 3.83 -9.28
C GLY A 385 25.05 3.40 -8.46
N GLY A 386 25.52 2.19 -8.72
CA GLY A 386 26.57 1.55 -7.96
C GLY A 386 26.12 1.06 -6.57
N THR A 387 27.10 0.65 -5.75
CA THR A 387 26.86 0.04 -4.43
C THR A 387 27.00 1.04 -3.28
N ASN A 388 27.42 2.28 -3.56
CA ASN A 388 27.54 3.32 -2.55
C ASN A 388 26.24 4.08 -2.39
N TYR A 389 25.91 4.44 -1.15
CA TYR A 389 24.76 5.29 -0.78
C TYR A 389 25.27 6.50 -0.03
N ILE A 390 24.71 7.66 -0.32
CA ILE A 390 25.05 8.91 0.37
C ILE A 390 23.75 9.51 0.90
N PHE A 391 23.66 9.63 2.21
CA PHE A 391 22.55 10.32 2.88
C PHE A 391 23.02 11.71 3.27
N ALA A 392 22.42 12.72 2.66
CA ALA A 392 22.62 14.11 3.04
C ALA A 392 21.54 14.50 4.05
N THR A 393 21.95 14.83 5.26
CA THR A 393 21.01 15.08 6.36
C THR A 393 21.54 16.13 7.35
N THR A 394 20.67 16.54 8.26
CA THR A 394 21.06 17.32 9.43
C THR A 394 21.33 16.37 10.60
N TYR A 395 22.46 16.53 11.24
CA TYR A 395 22.86 15.85 12.46
C TYR A 395 22.58 16.78 13.67
N GLY A 396 21.99 16.22 14.71
CA GLY A 396 21.54 17.02 15.85
C GLY A 396 20.56 18.13 15.43
N GLU A 397 20.82 19.36 15.86
CA GLU A 397 19.91 20.47 15.57
C GLU A 397 20.19 21.19 14.23
N LYS A 398 21.47 21.37 13.86
CA LYS A 398 21.85 22.30 12.77
C LYS A 398 22.99 21.83 11.87
N GLU A 399 23.73 20.77 12.22
CA GLU A 399 24.90 20.41 11.47
C GLU A 399 24.55 19.58 10.24
N HIS A 400 24.90 20.09 9.05
CA HIS A 400 24.69 19.39 7.79
C HIS A 400 25.84 18.42 7.51
N VAL A 401 25.49 17.14 7.36
CA VAL A 401 26.45 16.05 7.13
C VAL A 401 26.10 15.21 5.89
N LEU A 402 27.11 14.62 5.31
CA LEU A 402 27.00 13.57 4.29
C LEU A 402 27.46 12.25 4.92
N ILE A 403 26.57 11.28 4.95
CA ILE A 403 26.80 9.94 5.49
C ILE A 403 27.00 8.99 4.31
N PHE A 404 28.20 8.54 4.10
CA PHE A 404 28.56 7.53 3.11
C PHE A 404 28.31 6.15 3.70
N SER A 405 27.71 5.28 2.93
CA SER A 405 27.32 3.96 3.43
C SER A 405 27.24 2.92 2.32
N LYS A 406 27.22 1.65 2.71
CA LYS A 406 26.93 0.50 1.85
C LYS A 406 25.70 -0.22 2.36
N LYS A 407 24.82 -0.63 1.44
CA LYS A 407 23.61 -1.35 1.79
C LYS A 407 23.96 -2.72 2.37
N GLU A 408 23.38 -3.06 3.51
CA GLU A 408 23.39 -4.41 4.09
C GLU A 408 22.18 -5.20 3.55
N VAL A 409 22.36 -6.49 3.38
CA VAL A 409 21.34 -7.40 2.82
C VAL A 409 20.42 -7.93 3.92
#